data_a26926e666b9cdb423c3a69c3d5a8c2b
#
_entry.id   a26926e666b9cdb423c3a69c3d5a8c2b
#
_cell.length_a   1.000
_cell.length_b   1.000
_cell.length_c   1.000
_cell.angle_alpha   90.00
_cell.angle_beta   90.00
_cell.angle_gamma   90.00
#
_symmetry.space_group_name_H-M   'P 1'
#
loop_
_entity.id
_entity.type
_entity.pdbx_description
1 polymer ?
#
loop_
_entity_poly.entity_id
_entity_poly.type
_entity_poly.pdbx_seq_one_letter_code
_entity_poly.pdbx_strand_id
1 'polypeptide(L)'
;MERPCAWKKYTPQQVEELEELCRGYKQFLSENKTERLCVKTGIKMAEEAGYVDLETVISEGRALKAGDKVYAANHGKDLMLVNLGTAPLEQGFNILGAHVDSPRLDLKQNPAFEAGDMAYLDTHYYGGVKSYHWVASPLALVGVICKKDGATVDINIGDKADDPVFTISDLLIHLSSEQMSKPAKDAVDAEILDVIVGGRPVKFDEDDKDAPKEPVKQMFLDILKEQYDVEEEDFLSAEIEVVPAGPARDMGLDRSMILGYGHDDRVCAYPSMLAQINVANVERTSITLIVDKEEIGSVGATGMTSRFFENTVAEIMTLAGEDSPLALRRALAHSRMLSSDVSAGFDPGYAGKFETKNAAFMGRGLCFN
;
A
#
# COMPACT_ATOMS: atom_id res chain seq x y z
N MET A 1 1.02 -21.62 28.23
CA MET A 1 0.97 -22.67 27.17
C MET A 1 2.15 -22.38 26.21
N GLU A 2 3.09 -23.30 26.08
CA GLU A 2 4.19 -23.14 25.13
C GLU A 2 3.73 -23.54 23.75
N ARG A 3 3.85 -22.65 22.76
CA ARG A 3 3.61 -22.95 21.36
C ARG A 3 4.94 -23.25 20.68
N PRO A 4 5.13 -24.44 20.11
CA PRO A 4 6.37 -24.77 19.42
C PRO A 4 6.51 -23.96 18.14
N CYS A 5 7.75 -23.65 17.77
CA CYS A 5 8.06 -23.01 16.48
C CYS A 5 7.60 -23.91 15.31
N ALA A 6 6.93 -23.34 14.33
CA ALA A 6 6.37 -24.04 13.18
C ALA A 6 7.44 -24.76 12.35
N TRP A 7 8.63 -24.17 12.21
CA TRP A 7 9.78 -24.79 11.53
C TRP A 7 10.15 -26.19 12.05
N LYS A 8 9.88 -26.46 13.35
CA LYS A 8 10.13 -27.76 13.95
C LYS A 8 9.06 -28.81 13.60
N LYS A 9 7.97 -28.41 12.98
CA LYS A 9 6.81 -29.26 12.70
C LYS A 9 6.53 -29.44 11.21
N TYR A 10 6.98 -28.51 10.38
CA TYR A 10 6.73 -28.58 8.94
C TYR A 10 7.36 -29.82 8.31
N THR A 11 6.58 -30.50 7.50
CA THR A 11 7.07 -31.54 6.61
C THR A 11 7.82 -30.88 5.44
N PRO A 12 8.68 -31.62 4.70
CA PRO A 12 9.34 -31.08 3.53
C PRO A 12 8.38 -30.50 2.51
N GLN A 13 7.22 -31.12 2.28
CA GLN A 13 6.19 -30.61 1.38
C GLN A 13 5.62 -29.28 1.86
N GLN A 14 5.33 -29.13 3.16
CA GLN A 14 4.84 -27.86 3.72
C GLN A 14 5.88 -26.74 3.64
N VAL A 15 7.18 -27.08 3.72
CA VAL A 15 8.26 -26.10 3.49
C VAL A 15 8.27 -25.65 2.04
N GLU A 16 8.09 -26.53 1.07
CA GLU A 16 8.01 -26.19 -0.36
C GLU A 16 6.79 -25.30 -0.66
N GLU A 17 5.63 -25.62 -0.11
CA GLU A 17 4.42 -24.81 -0.23
C GLU A 17 4.60 -23.40 0.40
N LEU A 18 5.28 -23.33 1.55
CA LEU A 18 5.64 -22.07 2.21
C LEU A 18 6.58 -21.21 1.35
N GLU A 19 7.61 -21.83 0.78
CA GLU A 19 8.57 -21.13 -0.09
C GLU A 19 7.92 -20.59 -1.36
N GLU A 20 6.94 -21.32 -1.93
CA GLU A 20 6.15 -20.84 -3.06
C GLU A 20 5.31 -19.63 -2.68
N LEU A 21 4.57 -19.71 -1.54
CA LEU A 21 3.81 -18.60 -1.00
C LEU A 21 4.70 -17.38 -0.76
N CYS A 22 5.87 -17.57 -0.15
CA CYS A 22 6.83 -16.50 0.13
C CYS A 22 7.41 -15.87 -1.14
N ARG A 23 7.60 -16.64 -2.21
CA ARG A 23 7.99 -16.12 -3.53
C ARG A 23 6.96 -15.16 -4.08
N GLY A 24 5.69 -15.59 -4.10
CA GLY A 24 4.58 -14.75 -4.54
C GLY A 24 4.43 -13.49 -3.68
N TYR A 25 4.57 -13.62 -2.37
CA TYR A 25 4.51 -12.48 -1.45
C TYR A 25 5.66 -11.48 -1.64
N LYS A 26 6.90 -11.93 -1.82
CA LYS A 26 8.03 -11.05 -2.13
C LYS A 26 7.84 -10.30 -3.45
N GLN A 27 7.31 -10.99 -4.47
CA GLN A 27 6.93 -10.34 -5.73
C GLN A 27 5.85 -9.29 -5.51
N PHE A 28 4.78 -9.63 -4.77
CA PHE A 28 3.71 -8.71 -4.44
C PHE A 28 4.22 -7.45 -3.73
N LEU A 29 5.06 -7.58 -2.69
CA LEU A 29 5.68 -6.45 -1.99
C LEU A 29 6.57 -5.60 -2.91
N SER A 30 7.31 -6.24 -3.80
CA SER A 30 8.24 -5.56 -4.71
C SER A 30 7.51 -4.73 -5.76
N GLU A 31 6.45 -5.26 -6.33
CA GLU A 31 5.71 -4.63 -7.44
C GLU A 31 4.61 -3.66 -6.97
N ASN A 32 4.20 -3.75 -5.70
CA ASN A 32 3.06 -2.99 -5.17
C ASN A 32 3.47 -2.11 -3.99
N LYS A 33 4.15 -1.02 -4.29
CA LYS A 33 4.66 -0.06 -3.28
C LYS A 33 3.57 0.86 -2.72
N THR A 34 2.46 1.01 -3.43
CA THR A 34 1.34 1.88 -3.05
C THR A 34 0.05 1.08 -2.95
N GLU A 35 -0.96 1.60 -2.24
CA GLU A 35 -2.29 1.00 -2.16
C GLU A 35 -2.94 0.86 -3.54
N ARG A 36 -2.71 1.81 -4.47
CA ARG A 36 -3.21 1.73 -5.85
C ARG A 36 -2.65 0.53 -6.60
N LEU A 37 -1.35 0.29 -6.46
CA LEU A 37 -0.72 -0.88 -7.08
C LEU A 37 -1.21 -2.18 -6.46
N CYS A 38 -1.40 -2.23 -5.13
CA CYS A 38 -1.98 -3.38 -4.44
C CYS A 38 -3.38 -3.70 -4.96
N VAL A 39 -4.24 -2.69 -5.09
CA VAL A 39 -5.61 -2.86 -5.64
C VAL A 39 -5.57 -3.28 -7.10
N LYS A 40 -4.75 -2.65 -7.93
CA LYS A 40 -4.58 -3.02 -9.36
C LYS A 40 -4.16 -4.48 -9.52
N THR A 41 -3.20 -4.95 -8.72
CA THR A 41 -2.78 -6.34 -8.70
C THR A 41 -3.88 -7.27 -8.17
N GLY A 42 -4.57 -6.87 -7.09
CA GLY A 42 -5.68 -7.62 -6.52
C GLY A 42 -6.85 -7.82 -7.51
N ILE A 43 -7.19 -6.78 -8.29
CA ILE A 43 -8.19 -6.89 -9.37
C ILE A 43 -7.74 -7.91 -10.42
N LYS A 44 -6.50 -7.81 -10.90
CA LYS A 44 -5.95 -8.75 -11.88
C LYS A 44 -6.03 -10.20 -11.37
N MET A 45 -5.61 -10.44 -10.13
CA MET A 45 -5.69 -11.77 -9.50
C MET A 45 -7.15 -12.27 -9.41
N ALA A 46 -8.08 -11.39 -9.09
CA ALA A 46 -9.50 -11.71 -9.02
C ALA A 46 -10.07 -12.07 -10.39
N GLU A 47 -9.79 -11.27 -11.42
CA GLU A 47 -10.24 -11.53 -12.80
C GLU A 47 -9.71 -12.87 -13.33
N GLU A 48 -8.42 -13.18 -13.09
CA GLU A 48 -7.81 -14.47 -13.44
C GLU A 48 -8.50 -15.65 -12.71
N ALA A 49 -9.07 -15.40 -11.52
CA ALA A 49 -9.84 -16.39 -10.75
C ALA A 49 -11.35 -16.39 -11.06
N GLY A 50 -11.78 -15.64 -12.09
CA GLY A 50 -13.15 -15.62 -12.58
C GLY A 50 -14.11 -14.67 -11.85
N TYR A 51 -13.59 -13.70 -11.11
CA TYR A 51 -14.40 -12.61 -10.57
C TYR A 51 -14.74 -11.63 -11.68
N VAL A 52 -15.94 -11.04 -11.59
CA VAL A 52 -16.46 -10.05 -12.54
C VAL A 52 -16.63 -8.72 -11.79
N ASP A 53 -16.33 -7.63 -12.47
CA ASP A 53 -16.56 -6.29 -11.93
C ASP A 53 -18.06 -6.09 -11.62
N LEU A 54 -18.36 -5.64 -10.41
CA LEU A 54 -19.73 -5.40 -9.96
C LEU A 54 -20.42 -4.32 -10.79
N GLU A 55 -19.73 -3.28 -11.22
CA GLU A 55 -20.26 -2.23 -12.09
C GLU A 55 -20.70 -2.80 -13.45
N THR A 56 -19.97 -3.78 -13.99
CA THR A 56 -20.38 -4.51 -15.19
C THR A 56 -21.68 -5.29 -14.93
N VAL A 57 -21.80 -5.99 -13.81
CA VAL A 57 -23.00 -6.74 -13.42
C VAL A 57 -24.20 -5.82 -13.28
N ILE A 58 -24.03 -4.65 -12.65
CA ILE A 58 -25.06 -3.61 -12.49
C ILE A 58 -25.50 -3.08 -13.86
N SER A 59 -24.56 -2.71 -14.72
CA SER A 59 -24.86 -2.14 -16.04
C SER A 59 -25.62 -3.11 -16.96
N GLU A 60 -25.34 -4.40 -16.82
CA GLU A 60 -26.03 -5.48 -17.54
C GLU A 60 -27.41 -5.84 -16.94
N GLY A 61 -27.73 -5.33 -15.75
CA GLY A 61 -28.94 -5.73 -15.01
C GLY A 61 -28.97 -7.23 -14.68
N ARG A 62 -27.81 -7.83 -14.50
CA ARG A 62 -27.65 -9.27 -14.28
C ARG A 62 -27.91 -9.63 -12.81
N ALA A 63 -28.85 -10.53 -12.56
CA ALA A 63 -29.10 -11.06 -11.23
C ALA A 63 -27.90 -11.91 -10.74
N LEU A 64 -27.58 -11.77 -9.46
CA LEU A 64 -26.57 -12.58 -8.77
C LEU A 64 -27.18 -13.82 -8.12
N LYS A 65 -26.43 -14.90 -8.08
CA LYS A 65 -26.84 -16.19 -7.50
C LYS A 65 -25.65 -16.85 -6.77
N ALA A 66 -25.95 -17.85 -5.98
CA ALA A 66 -24.94 -18.65 -5.31
C ALA A 66 -23.87 -19.18 -6.26
N GLY A 67 -22.62 -19.03 -5.90
CA GLY A 67 -21.45 -19.39 -6.69
C GLY A 67 -20.91 -18.29 -7.61
N ASP A 68 -21.65 -17.18 -7.80
CA ASP A 68 -21.13 -16.03 -8.53
C ASP A 68 -20.03 -15.35 -7.73
N LYS A 69 -19.02 -14.87 -8.47
CA LYS A 69 -17.85 -14.15 -7.91
C LYS A 69 -17.82 -12.75 -8.49
N VAL A 70 -17.83 -11.74 -7.63
CA VAL A 70 -17.76 -10.35 -8.06
C VAL A 70 -16.70 -9.59 -7.26
N TYR A 71 -16.16 -8.54 -7.87
CA TYR A 71 -15.32 -7.57 -7.15
C TYR A 71 -15.88 -6.16 -7.33
N ALA A 72 -15.58 -5.31 -6.36
CA ALA A 72 -15.81 -3.87 -6.44
C ALA A 72 -14.53 -3.14 -6.03
N ALA A 73 -14.20 -2.05 -6.72
CA ALA A 73 -13.09 -1.17 -6.38
C ALA A 73 -13.61 0.24 -6.11
N ASN A 74 -12.96 0.95 -5.16
CA ASN A 74 -13.32 2.31 -4.81
C ASN A 74 -12.11 3.23 -5.00
N HIS A 75 -12.21 4.18 -5.93
CA HIS A 75 -11.16 5.14 -6.29
C HIS A 75 -9.79 4.51 -6.61
N GLY A 76 -9.75 3.20 -6.93
CA GLY A 76 -8.52 2.45 -7.15
C GLY A 76 -7.66 2.25 -5.91
N LYS A 77 -8.21 2.40 -4.68
CA LYS A 77 -7.51 2.30 -3.40
C LYS A 77 -8.12 1.30 -2.43
N ASP A 78 -9.40 0.97 -2.59
CA ASP A 78 -10.05 -0.12 -1.87
C ASP A 78 -10.46 -1.22 -2.85
N LEU A 79 -10.50 -2.44 -2.35
CA LEU A 79 -10.95 -3.62 -3.11
C LEU A 79 -11.82 -4.51 -2.22
N MET A 80 -12.98 -4.91 -2.75
CA MET A 80 -13.84 -5.89 -2.14
C MET A 80 -14.03 -7.08 -3.08
N LEU A 81 -13.68 -8.27 -2.64
CA LEU A 81 -13.87 -9.53 -3.35
C LEU A 81 -15.00 -10.30 -2.69
N VAL A 82 -15.97 -10.78 -3.46
CA VAL A 82 -17.15 -11.48 -2.94
C VAL A 82 -17.36 -12.78 -3.69
N ASN A 83 -17.52 -13.88 -2.96
CA ASN A 83 -17.95 -15.17 -3.47
C ASN A 83 -19.30 -15.51 -2.82
N LEU A 84 -20.38 -15.50 -3.61
CA LEU A 84 -21.74 -15.65 -3.11
C LEU A 84 -21.99 -17.09 -2.66
N GLY A 85 -22.44 -17.23 -1.42
CA GLY A 85 -22.78 -18.51 -0.81
C GLY A 85 -24.17 -19.00 -1.16
N THR A 86 -24.49 -20.20 -0.69
CA THR A 86 -25.82 -20.81 -0.86
C THR A 86 -26.82 -20.41 0.21
N ALA A 87 -26.35 -19.88 1.36
CA ALA A 87 -27.20 -19.36 2.42
C ALA A 87 -27.77 -17.97 2.06
N PRO A 88 -28.98 -17.62 2.53
CA PRO A 88 -29.49 -16.26 2.38
C PRO A 88 -28.52 -15.20 2.90
N LEU A 89 -28.37 -14.08 2.18
CA LEU A 89 -27.44 -13.01 2.53
C LEU A 89 -27.77 -12.36 3.88
N GLU A 90 -29.04 -12.31 4.27
CA GLU A 90 -29.51 -11.83 5.58
C GLU A 90 -28.88 -12.60 6.76
N GLN A 91 -28.36 -13.82 6.54
CA GLN A 91 -27.65 -14.58 7.57
C GLN A 91 -26.23 -14.06 7.84
N GLY A 92 -25.77 -13.08 7.06
CA GLY A 92 -24.48 -12.41 7.20
C GLY A 92 -23.33 -13.09 6.47
N PHE A 93 -22.18 -12.48 6.56
CA PHE A 93 -20.98 -12.79 5.78
C PHE A 93 -19.84 -13.30 6.65
N ASN A 94 -18.92 -14.04 6.05
CA ASN A 94 -17.60 -14.29 6.60
C ASN A 94 -16.63 -13.31 5.92
N ILE A 95 -16.03 -12.40 6.67
CA ILE A 95 -15.25 -11.29 6.16
C ILE A 95 -13.79 -11.42 6.60
N LEU A 96 -12.86 -11.28 5.67
CA LEU A 96 -11.45 -11.00 5.92
C LEU A 96 -11.21 -9.52 5.62
N GLY A 97 -10.62 -8.78 6.57
CA GLY A 97 -10.30 -7.38 6.40
C GLY A 97 -8.82 -7.12 6.67
N ALA A 98 -8.20 -6.29 5.85
CA ALA A 98 -6.82 -5.83 5.99
C ALA A 98 -6.66 -4.48 5.27
N HIS A 99 -5.59 -3.73 5.58
CA HIS A 99 -5.27 -2.51 4.85
C HIS A 99 -4.05 -2.68 3.93
N VAL A 100 -3.85 -1.73 3.02
CA VAL A 100 -2.76 -1.77 2.04
C VAL A 100 -1.98 -0.46 1.92
N ASP A 101 -2.44 0.60 2.59
CA ASP A 101 -1.62 1.79 2.81
C ASP A 101 -0.51 1.48 3.82
N SER A 102 0.57 2.23 3.74
CA SER A 102 1.73 2.09 4.64
C SER A 102 2.34 3.46 4.89
N PRO A 103 3.04 3.69 6.01
CA PRO A 103 3.70 4.96 6.27
C PRO A 103 4.68 5.32 5.16
N ARG A 104 4.63 6.55 4.70
CA ARG A 104 5.41 7.07 3.57
C ARG A 104 5.55 8.58 3.62
N LEU A 105 6.15 9.17 2.56
CA LEU A 105 6.05 10.59 2.28
C LEU A 105 5.19 10.81 1.03
N ASP A 106 4.37 11.85 1.03
CA ASP A 106 3.60 12.28 -0.13
C ASP A 106 4.17 13.59 -0.66
N LEU A 107 4.21 13.80 -1.99
CA LEU A 107 4.57 15.09 -2.55
C LEU A 107 3.48 16.13 -2.23
N LYS A 108 3.91 17.37 -1.90
CA LYS A 108 3.01 18.50 -1.79
C LYS A 108 2.48 18.93 -3.17
N GLN A 109 1.44 19.78 -3.19
CA GLN A 109 0.80 20.23 -4.44
C GLN A 109 1.70 21.09 -5.34
N ASN A 110 2.66 21.82 -4.77
CA ASN A 110 3.67 22.59 -5.48
C ASN A 110 5.06 22.14 -4.99
N PRO A 111 5.51 20.93 -5.38
CA PRO A 111 6.64 20.31 -4.72
C PRO A 111 8.00 20.78 -5.24
N ALA A 112 8.09 21.18 -6.52
CA ALA A 112 9.37 21.41 -7.20
C ALA A 112 9.99 22.77 -6.86
N PHE A 113 11.24 22.75 -6.35
CA PHE A 113 12.03 23.96 -6.12
C PHE A 113 13.52 23.69 -6.34
N GLU A 114 14.29 24.78 -6.49
CA GLU A 114 15.75 24.73 -6.60
C GLU A 114 16.41 25.47 -5.44
N ALA A 115 17.43 24.86 -4.86
CA ALA A 115 18.27 25.48 -3.83
C ALA A 115 19.70 24.97 -3.93
N GLY A 116 20.71 25.89 -3.92
CA GLY A 116 22.13 25.52 -3.97
C GLY A 116 22.50 24.70 -5.21
N ASP A 117 21.98 25.06 -6.36
CA ASP A 117 22.18 24.38 -7.65
C ASP A 117 21.72 22.91 -7.65
N MET A 118 20.71 22.60 -6.86
CA MET A 118 20.06 21.28 -6.81
C MET A 118 18.54 21.42 -6.84
N ALA A 119 17.87 20.51 -7.55
CA ALA A 119 16.42 20.43 -7.61
C ALA A 119 15.88 19.46 -6.57
N TYR A 120 14.81 19.86 -5.91
CA TYR A 120 14.15 19.14 -4.84
C TYR A 120 12.64 18.99 -5.09
N LEU A 121 12.06 18.00 -4.42
CA LEU A 121 10.61 17.88 -4.26
C LEU A 121 10.25 17.95 -2.77
N ASP A 122 9.41 18.92 -2.42
CA ASP A 122 8.87 19.14 -1.07
C ASP A 122 7.83 18.05 -0.73
N THR A 123 7.94 17.50 0.48
CA THR A 123 7.11 16.38 0.91
C THR A 123 6.36 16.65 2.20
N HIS A 124 5.36 15.84 2.46
CA HIS A 124 4.70 15.73 3.74
C HIS A 124 4.62 14.26 4.17
N TYR A 125 4.79 13.95 5.45
CA TYR A 125 4.71 12.59 5.94
C TYR A 125 3.26 12.09 6.05
N TYR A 126 3.09 10.80 5.80
CA TYR A 126 1.82 10.09 5.93
C TYR A 126 1.98 8.94 6.92
N GLY A 127 1.06 8.84 7.92
CA GLY A 127 1.13 7.83 8.97
C GLY A 127 2.25 8.05 9.99
N GLY A 128 2.60 7.03 10.71
CA GLY A 128 3.61 7.06 11.76
C GLY A 128 5.02 6.84 11.23
N VAL A 129 5.76 7.90 10.89
CA VAL A 129 7.14 7.81 10.40
C VAL A 129 8.16 8.12 11.49
N LYS A 130 9.31 7.42 11.46
CA LYS A 130 10.54 7.87 12.11
C LYS A 130 11.39 8.58 11.07
N SER A 131 11.40 9.92 11.07
CA SER A 131 12.02 10.74 10.03
C SER A 131 13.45 10.33 9.69
N TYR A 132 14.25 9.92 10.70
CA TYR A 132 15.63 9.46 10.50
C TYR A 132 15.76 8.12 9.72
N HIS A 133 14.68 7.39 9.46
CA HIS A 133 14.72 6.22 8.56
C HIS A 133 14.70 6.61 7.09
N TRP A 134 14.29 7.83 6.77
CA TRP A 134 14.05 8.29 5.39
C TRP A 134 15.25 9.00 4.78
N VAL A 135 16.18 9.49 5.61
CA VAL A 135 17.41 10.13 5.13
C VAL A 135 18.47 9.11 4.73
N ALA A 136 19.35 9.49 3.80
CA ALA A 136 20.48 8.68 3.32
C ALA A 136 20.09 7.28 2.80
N SER A 137 18.86 7.12 2.35
CA SER A 137 18.30 5.86 1.82
C SER A 137 17.90 6.03 0.36
N PRO A 138 18.00 5.00 -0.48
CA PRO A 138 17.47 5.06 -1.84
C PRO A 138 15.94 5.06 -1.81
N LEU A 139 15.34 6.00 -2.53
CA LEU A 139 13.89 6.23 -2.61
C LEU A 139 13.42 6.17 -4.06
N ALA A 140 12.15 5.83 -4.24
CA ALA A 140 11.41 5.81 -5.49
C ALA A 140 10.21 6.76 -5.44
N LEU A 141 9.80 7.28 -6.58
CA LEU A 141 8.59 8.06 -6.79
C LEU A 141 7.55 7.17 -7.47
N VAL A 142 6.42 6.92 -6.81
CA VAL A 142 5.38 6.01 -7.30
C VAL A 142 4.01 6.65 -7.11
N GLY A 143 3.19 6.66 -8.14
CA GLY A 143 1.84 7.22 -8.02
C GLY A 143 1.17 7.51 -9.34
N VAL A 144 0.24 8.46 -9.34
CA VAL A 144 -0.54 8.85 -10.51
C VAL A 144 -0.67 10.36 -10.60
N ILE A 145 -0.77 10.86 -11.83
CA ILE A 145 -1.09 12.25 -12.12
C ILE A 145 -2.35 12.28 -12.98
N CYS A 146 -3.36 13.06 -12.57
CA CYS A 146 -4.58 13.28 -13.35
C CYS A 146 -4.44 14.60 -14.10
N LYS A 147 -4.33 14.54 -15.43
CA LYS A 147 -4.16 15.72 -16.29
C LYS A 147 -5.48 16.47 -16.50
N LYS A 148 -5.39 17.73 -16.91
CA LYS A 148 -6.56 18.61 -17.18
C LYS A 148 -7.53 18.05 -18.22
N ASP A 149 -7.06 17.26 -19.16
CA ASP A 149 -7.87 16.60 -20.20
C ASP A 149 -8.55 15.30 -19.71
N GLY A 150 -8.32 14.91 -18.47
CA GLY A 150 -8.84 13.69 -17.85
C GLY A 150 -7.95 12.47 -18.06
N ALA A 151 -6.83 12.59 -18.74
CA ALA A 151 -5.86 11.49 -18.86
C ALA A 151 -5.16 11.25 -17.52
N THR A 152 -4.85 9.98 -17.24
CA THR A 152 -4.08 9.58 -16.06
C THR A 152 -2.71 9.08 -16.50
N VAL A 153 -1.67 9.54 -15.83
CA VAL A 153 -0.28 9.13 -16.05
C VAL A 153 0.22 8.39 -14.82
N ASP A 154 0.59 7.12 -15.00
CA ASP A 154 1.24 6.32 -13.95
C ASP A 154 2.73 6.74 -13.85
N ILE A 155 3.17 7.06 -12.64
CA ILE A 155 4.57 7.36 -12.31
C ILE A 155 5.13 6.20 -11.49
N ASN A 156 6.25 5.65 -11.94
CA ASN A 156 7.02 4.67 -11.17
C ASN A 156 8.49 4.80 -11.58
N ILE A 157 9.27 5.52 -10.79
CA ILE A 157 10.67 5.85 -11.06
C ILE A 157 11.48 5.50 -9.80
N GLY A 158 12.49 4.64 -9.96
CA GLY A 158 13.40 4.26 -8.88
C GLY A 158 13.22 2.83 -8.38
N ASP A 159 12.21 2.11 -8.86
CA ASP A 159 11.89 0.76 -8.36
C ASP A 159 12.51 -0.35 -9.22
N LYS A 160 12.81 -0.08 -10.49
CA LYS A 160 13.49 -1.02 -11.38
C LYS A 160 15.00 -0.90 -11.24
N ALA A 161 15.71 -2.00 -11.53
CA ALA A 161 17.17 -2.07 -11.36
C ALA A 161 17.95 -1.01 -12.16
N ASP A 162 17.43 -0.60 -13.31
CA ASP A 162 18.06 0.38 -14.21
C ASP A 162 17.53 1.81 -14.02
N ASP A 163 16.56 2.01 -13.14
CA ASP A 163 16.03 3.34 -12.83
C ASP A 163 17.03 4.16 -12.00
N PRO A 164 17.07 5.49 -12.16
CA PRO A 164 17.70 6.36 -11.18
C PRO A 164 16.92 6.30 -9.87
N VAL A 165 17.63 6.35 -8.74
CA VAL A 165 17.01 6.46 -7.41
C VAL A 165 17.13 7.88 -6.88
N PHE A 166 16.27 8.20 -5.92
CA PHE A 166 16.27 9.49 -5.21
C PHE A 166 16.77 9.30 -3.78
N THR A 167 17.04 10.39 -3.08
CA THR A 167 17.40 10.35 -1.66
C THR A 167 17.09 11.67 -1.00
N ILE A 168 17.04 11.65 0.33
CA ILE A 168 17.01 12.82 1.20
C ILE A 168 18.37 12.91 1.88
N SER A 169 19.01 14.08 1.85
CA SER A 169 20.33 14.26 2.47
C SER A 169 20.25 14.21 3.99
N ASP A 170 21.37 13.83 4.62
CA ASP A 170 21.57 13.96 6.05
C ASP A 170 22.94 14.62 6.32
N LEU A 171 23.11 15.20 7.50
CA LEU A 171 24.39 15.79 7.87
C LEU A 171 25.44 14.72 8.05
N LEU A 172 26.63 14.97 7.47
CA LEU A 172 27.78 14.13 7.79
C LEU A 172 28.18 14.29 9.26
N ILE A 173 28.76 13.24 9.84
CA ILE A 173 29.04 13.14 11.26
C ILE A 173 29.86 14.33 11.80
N HIS A 174 30.78 14.91 11.00
CA HIS A 174 31.64 16.02 11.40
C HIS A 174 30.88 17.36 11.57
N LEU A 175 29.68 17.48 11.01
CA LEU A 175 28.83 18.68 11.12
C LEU A 175 27.58 18.43 12.00
N SER A 176 27.32 17.20 12.43
CA SER A 176 26.06 16.78 13.08
C SER A 176 26.07 16.90 14.61
N SER A 177 27.03 17.55 15.22
CA SER A 177 27.17 17.62 16.69
C SER A 177 25.90 18.13 17.39
N GLU A 178 25.28 19.18 16.86
CA GLU A 178 23.99 19.70 17.38
C GLU A 178 22.85 18.72 17.14
N GLN A 179 22.73 18.20 15.93
CA GLN A 179 21.72 17.21 15.55
C GLN A 179 21.79 15.98 16.48
N MET A 180 22.97 15.45 16.71
CA MET A 180 23.19 14.27 17.56
C MET A 180 22.90 14.50 19.05
N SER A 181 22.82 15.75 19.49
CA SER A 181 22.43 16.10 20.85
C SER A 181 20.92 16.19 21.09
N LYS A 182 20.14 16.21 20.01
CA LYS A 182 18.66 16.27 20.07
C LYS A 182 18.04 14.91 20.42
N PRO A 183 16.84 14.86 21.01
CA PRO A 183 16.06 13.63 21.06
C PRO A 183 15.87 13.05 19.65
N ALA A 184 15.84 11.73 19.51
CA ALA A 184 15.75 11.07 18.20
C ALA A 184 14.56 11.54 17.34
N LYS A 185 13.45 11.91 17.98
CA LYS A 185 12.26 12.44 17.28
C LYS A 185 12.47 13.83 16.66
N ASP A 186 13.46 14.58 17.14
CA ASP A 186 13.76 15.96 16.74
C ASP A 186 15.10 16.04 15.97
N ALA A 187 15.79 14.91 15.78
CA ALA A 187 17.09 14.86 15.12
C ALA A 187 16.97 15.14 13.61
N VAL A 188 15.90 14.68 13.00
CA VAL A 188 15.52 14.97 11.61
C VAL A 188 14.08 15.48 11.64
N ASP A 189 13.87 16.71 11.21
CA ASP A 189 12.55 17.30 11.12
C ASP A 189 11.77 16.67 9.97
N ALA A 190 10.56 16.21 10.24
CA ALA A 190 9.71 15.57 9.24
C ALA A 190 9.23 16.53 8.14
N GLU A 191 9.17 17.84 8.42
CA GLU A 191 8.74 18.86 7.46
C GLU A 191 9.84 19.29 6.47
N ILE A 192 11.09 18.81 6.65
CA ILE A 192 12.22 19.09 5.75
C ILE A 192 12.75 17.83 5.08
N LEU A 193 11.90 16.83 4.92
CA LEU A 193 12.26 15.59 4.20
C LEU A 193 12.15 15.79 2.69
N ASP A 194 12.89 16.77 2.15
CA ASP A 194 12.87 17.12 0.74
C ASP A 194 13.72 16.18 -0.09
N VAL A 195 13.13 15.64 -1.15
CA VAL A 195 13.75 14.64 -2.02
C VAL A 195 14.62 15.32 -3.06
N ILE A 196 15.90 14.97 -3.14
CA ILE A 196 16.82 15.42 -4.18
C ILE A 196 16.47 14.69 -5.50
N VAL A 197 16.19 15.45 -6.56
CA VAL A 197 15.82 14.91 -7.86
C VAL A 197 16.77 15.28 -9.00
N GLY A 198 17.68 16.22 -8.80
CA GLY A 198 18.64 16.60 -9.84
C GLY A 198 19.70 17.57 -9.36
N GLY A 199 20.79 17.70 -10.13
CA GLY A 199 21.90 18.62 -9.91
C GLY A 199 22.57 19.07 -11.23
N ARG A 200 21.89 18.88 -12.35
CA ARG A 200 22.39 19.29 -13.68
C ARG A 200 21.50 20.37 -14.26
N PRO A 201 22.03 21.58 -14.52
CA PRO A 201 21.25 22.65 -15.13
C PRO A 201 20.99 22.41 -16.62
N VAL A 202 19.90 22.97 -17.15
CA VAL A 202 19.74 23.16 -18.58
C VAL A 202 20.86 24.10 -19.11
N LYS A 203 21.25 23.92 -20.35
CA LYS A 203 22.22 24.81 -20.99
C LYS A 203 21.48 26.03 -21.57
N PHE A 204 21.94 27.22 -21.23
CA PHE A 204 21.41 28.48 -21.76
C PHE A 204 22.56 29.46 -22.00
N ASP A 205 22.33 30.49 -22.78
CA ASP A 205 23.25 31.61 -22.97
C ASP A 205 23.08 32.55 -21.77
N GLU A 206 24.17 32.90 -21.07
CA GLU A 206 24.13 33.78 -19.88
C GLU A 206 23.60 35.18 -20.22
N ASP A 207 23.70 35.61 -21.52
CA ASP A 207 23.17 36.87 -22.01
C ASP A 207 21.69 36.78 -22.44
N ASP A 208 21.09 35.59 -22.39
CA ASP A 208 19.68 35.38 -22.74
C ASP A 208 18.76 35.93 -21.63
N LYS A 209 17.91 36.89 -22.02
CA LYS A 209 16.94 37.50 -21.09
C LYS A 209 15.85 36.55 -20.62
N ASP A 210 15.63 35.47 -21.38
CA ASP A 210 14.64 34.44 -21.11
C ASP A 210 15.27 33.21 -20.42
N ALA A 211 16.54 33.30 -20.00
CA ALA A 211 17.22 32.25 -19.24
C ALA A 211 16.43 31.88 -17.98
N PRO A 212 16.25 30.58 -17.71
CA PRO A 212 15.52 30.13 -16.50
C PRO A 212 16.23 30.57 -15.22
N LYS A 213 15.44 31.05 -14.26
CA LYS A 213 15.97 31.44 -12.92
C LYS A 213 16.38 30.24 -12.09
N GLU A 214 15.76 29.08 -12.35
CA GLU A 214 15.97 27.80 -11.66
C GLU A 214 16.35 26.73 -12.73
N PRO A 215 17.59 26.76 -13.26
CA PRO A 215 17.97 25.95 -14.41
C PRO A 215 18.07 24.44 -14.12
N VAL A 216 18.32 24.06 -12.87
CA VAL A 216 18.34 22.63 -12.46
C VAL A 216 16.92 22.09 -12.31
N LYS A 217 16.02 22.88 -11.72
CA LYS A 217 14.59 22.56 -11.69
C LYS A 217 14.03 22.47 -13.09
N GLN A 218 14.39 23.40 -14.00
CA GLN A 218 13.95 23.35 -15.38
C GLN A 218 14.38 22.04 -16.07
N MET A 219 15.61 21.58 -15.87
CA MET A 219 16.09 20.30 -16.39
C MET A 219 15.23 19.12 -15.90
N PHE A 220 14.88 19.11 -14.62
CA PHE A 220 13.99 18.09 -14.06
C PHE A 220 12.61 18.11 -14.71
N LEU A 221 12.01 19.30 -14.87
CA LEU A 221 10.70 19.46 -15.53
C LEU A 221 10.75 19.07 -17.00
N ASP A 222 11.82 19.39 -17.72
CA ASP A 222 12.02 19.01 -19.12
C ASP A 222 12.06 17.49 -19.29
N ILE A 223 12.73 16.79 -18.38
CA ILE A 223 12.77 15.32 -18.35
C ILE A 223 11.37 14.73 -18.11
N LEU A 224 10.62 15.29 -17.16
CA LEU A 224 9.24 14.85 -16.91
C LEU A 224 8.34 15.09 -18.13
N LYS A 225 8.50 16.24 -18.78
CA LYS A 225 7.75 16.56 -20.00
C LYS A 225 8.09 15.61 -21.14
N GLU A 226 9.37 15.32 -21.35
CA GLU A 226 9.83 14.44 -22.44
C GLU A 226 9.40 12.98 -22.23
N GLN A 227 9.52 12.46 -21.00
CA GLN A 227 9.32 11.03 -20.74
C GLN A 227 7.88 10.67 -20.36
N TYR A 228 7.15 11.59 -19.71
CA TYR A 228 5.83 11.32 -19.15
C TYR A 228 4.75 12.29 -19.63
N ASP A 229 5.13 13.29 -20.45
CA ASP A 229 4.23 14.40 -20.87
C ASP A 229 3.60 15.13 -19.68
N VAL A 230 4.36 15.31 -18.57
CA VAL A 230 3.96 15.97 -17.33
C VAL A 230 4.56 17.36 -17.25
N GLU A 231 3.76 18.36 -16.90
CA GLU A 231 4.14 19.74 -16.65
C GLU A 231 4.08 20.06 -15.14
N GLU A 232 4.71 21.17 -14.73
CA GLU A 232 4.72 21.57 -13.31
C GLU A 232 3.30 21.74 -12.74
N GLU A 233 2.36 22.30 -13.52
CA GLU A 233 0.96 22.44 -13.10
C GLU A 233 0.25 21.11 -12.82
N ASP A 234 0.68 20.00 -13.43
CA ASP A 234 0.06 18.70 -13.27
C ASP A 234 0.28 18.13 -11.87
N PHE A 235 1.28 18.62 -11.11
CA PHE A 235 1.48 18.26 -9.71
C PHE A 235 0.32 18.65 -8.80
N LEU A 236 -0.49 19.67 -9.17
CA LEU A 236 -1.68 20.07 -8.40
C LEU A 236 -2.72 18.96 -8.25
N SER A 237 -2.75 18.02 -9.17
CA SER A 237 -3.64 16.86 -9.20
C SER A 237 -2.88 15.53 -9.16
N ALA A 238 -1.63 15.57 -8.74
CA ALA A 238 -0.79 14.40 -8.57
C ALA A 238 -1.02 13.76 -7.19
N GLU A 239 -0.93 12.45 -7.16
CA GLU A 239 -0.82 11.65 -5.96
C GLU A 239 0.41 10.78 -6.12
N ILE A 240 1.57 11.31 -5.70
CA ILE A 240 2.87 10.66 -5.81
C ILE A 240 3.43 10.43 -4.42
N GLU A 241 3.71 9.17 -4.15
CA GLU A 241 4.30 8.68 -2.92
C GLU A 241 5.82 8.52 -3.10
N VAL A 242 6.56 8.91 -2.08
CA VAL A 242 7.99 8.65 -1.96
C VAL A 242 8.15 7.44 -1.04
N VAL A 243 8.68 6.36 -1.59
CA VAL A 243 8.77 5.06 -0.91
C VAL A 243 10.18 4.49 -1.01
N PRO A 244 10.59 3.57 -0.12
CA PRO A 244 11.88 2.89 -0.24
C PRO A 244 12.02 2.16 -1.59
N ALA A 245 13.12 2.42 -2.28
CA ALA A 245 13.44 1.81 -3.58
C ALA A 245 13.92 0.36 -3.43
N GLY A 246 13.67 -0.43 -4.46
CA GLY A 246 14.17 -1.78 -4.62
C GLY A 246 13.24 -2.87 -4.06
N PRO A 247 13.52 -4.13 -4.43
CA PRO A 247 12.63 -5.25 -4.17
C PRO A 247 12.71 -5.75 -2.71
N ALA A 248 11.65 -6.44 -2.28
CA ALA A 248 11.68 -7.28 -1.09
C ALA A 248 12.66 -8.44 -1.29
N ARG A 249 13.35 -8.84 -0.21
CA ARG A 249 14.42 -9.85 -0.25
C ARG A 249 14.31 -10.84 0.89
N ASP A 250 14.88 -12.02 0.67
CA ASP A 250 15.13 -12.95 1.78
C ASP A 250 16.11 -12.32 2.78
N MET A 251 15.81 -12.49 4.06
CA MET A 251 16.64 -12.05 5.17
C MET A 251 17.16 -13.24 5.97
N GLY A 252 18.43 -13.17 6.36
CA GLY A 252 19.17 -14.25 7.02
C GLY A 252 19.86 -15.19 6.01
N LEU A 253 20.92 -15.84 6.46
CA LEU A 253 21.66 -16.80 5.62
C LEU A 253 20.83 -18.04 5.26
N ASP A 254 19.89 -18.39 6.12
CA ASP A 254 18.94 -19.49 5.97
C ASP A 254 17.65 -19.08 5.22
N ARG A 255 17.54 -17.79 4.83
CA ARG A 255 16.40 -17.22 4.09
C ARG A 255 15.05 -17.41 4.78
N SER A 256 15.04 -17.50 6.11
CA SER A 256 13.85 -17.80 6.89
C SER A 256 12.91 -16.62 7.11
N MET A 257 13.29 -15.43 6.67
CA MET A 257 12.53 -14.18 6.84
C MET A 257 12.52 -13.38 5.53
N ILE A 258 11.61 -12.43 5.44
CA ILE A 258 11.52 -11.48 4.31
C ILE A 258 11.74 -10.08 4.84
N LEU A 259 12.62 -9.32 4.19
CA LEU A 259 12.83 -7.90 4.40
C LEU A 259 12.20 -7.14 3.23
N GLY A 260 11.29 -6.22 3.50
CA GLY A 260 10.62 -5.40 2.49
C GLY A 260 9.89 -4.23 3.10
N TYR A 261 9.49 -3.28 2.27
CA TYR A 261 8.63 -2.18 2.64
C TYR A 261 7.16 -2.59 2.56
N GLY A 262 6.35 -2.13 3.53
CA GLY A 262 4.90 -2.30 3.51
C GLY A 262 4.41 -3.67 4.04
N HIS A 263 5.16 -4.35 4.92
CA HIS A 263 4.67 -5.53 5.63
C HIS A 263 3.40 -5.20 6.43
N ASP A 264 3.33 -4.02 6.99
CA ASP A 264 2.17 -3.42 7.58
C ASP A 264 1.31 -2.77 6.47
N ASP A 265 0.13 -3.28 6.10
CA ASP A 265 -0.41 -4.59 6.53
C ASP A 265 -0.57 -5.57 5.33
N ARG A 266 0.31 -5.44 4.34
CA ARG A 266 0.29 -6.32 3.14
C ARG A 266 0.57 -7.78 3.46
N VAL A 267 1.18 -8.06 4.63
CA VAL A 267 1.37 -9.44 5.10
C VAL A 267 0.06 -10.11 5.49
N CYS A 268 -0.97 -9.33 5.85
CA CYS A 268 -2.33 -9.82 6.07
C CYS A 268 -3.19 -9.71 4.81
N ALA A 269 -3.03 -8.63 4.03
CA ALA A 269 -3.82 -8.37 2.83
C ALA A 269 -3.59 -9.45 1.75
N TYR A 270 -2.33 -9.76 1.44
CA TYR A 270 -1.99 -10.74 0.40
C TYR A 270 -2.56 -12.14 0.67
N PRO A 271 -2.34 -12.78 1.84
CA PRO A 271 -2.91 -14.09 2.13
C PRO A 271 -4.45 -14.04 2.25
N SER A 272 -5.04 -12.92 2.65
CA SER A 272 -6.51 -12.75 2.67
C SER A 272 -7.09 -12.79 1.26
N MET A 273 -6.46 -12.10 0.30
CA MET A 273 -6.85 -12.18 -1.12
C MET A 273 -6.68 -13.59 -1.68
N LEU A 274 -5.55 -14.27 -1.38
CA LEU A 274 -5.33 -15.64 -1.82
C LEU A 274 -6.35 -16.61 -1.23
N ALA A 275 -6.70 -16.47 0.06
CA ALA A 275 -7.71 -17.30 0.70
C ALA A 275 -9.07 -17.13 0.04
N GLN A 276 -9.46 -15.89 -0.28
CA GLN A 276 -10.71 -15.57 -0.97
C GLN A 276 -10.77 -16.14 -2.39
N ILE A 277 -9.67 -16.05 -3.12
CA ILE A 277 -9.56 -16.55 -4.51
C ILE A 277 -9.65 -18.07 -4.55
N ASN A 278 -9.04 -18.75 -3.60
CA ASN A 278 -8.94 -20.21 -3.54
C ASN A 278 -10.14 -20.90 -2.86
N VAL A 279 -10.95 -20.16 -2.10
CA VAL A 279 -12.12 -20.77 -1.47
C VAL A 279 -13.19 -21.10 -2.50
N ALA A 280 -13.77 -22.30 -2.39
CA ALA A 280 -14.85 -22.76 -3.27
C ALA A 280 -16.03 -23.32 -2.44
N ASN A 281 -17.20 -23.38 -3.05
CA ASN A 281 -18.41 -24.00 -2.46
C ASN A 281 -18.76 -23.45 -1.07
N VAL A 282 -18.76 -22.13 -0.94
CA VAL A 282 -19.07 -21.46 0.33
C VAL A 282 -20.57 -21.57 0.63
N GLU A 283 -20.92 -21.92 1.85
CA GLU A 283 -22.30 -21.89 2.33
C GLU A 283 -22.71 -20.43 2.64
N ARG A 284 -21.95 -19.78 3.53
CA ARG A 284 -22.09 -18.35 3.85
C ARG A 284 -21.22 -17.54 2.90
N THR A 285 -21.79 -16.51 2.29
CA THR A 285 -21.04 -15.59 1.41
C THR A 285 -19.76 -15.15 2.07
N SER A 286 -18.64 -15.28 1.36
CA SER A 286 -17.31 -14.82 1.81
C SER A 286 -16.95 -13.51 1.15
N ILE A 287 -16.33 -12.64 1.92
CA ILE A 287 -15.87 -11.31 1.50
C ILE A 287 -14.43 -11.13 1.94
N THR A 288 -13.60 -10.60 1.06
CA THR A 288 -12.33 -9.99 1.45
C THR A 288 -12.40 -8.50 1.16
N LEU A 289 -12.14 -7.70 2.18
CA LEU A 289 -12.18 -6.25 2.15
C LEU A 289 -10.77 -5.71 2.41
N ILE A 290 -10.21 -5.06 1.40
CA ILE A 290 -8.89 -4.42 1.45
C ILE A 290 -9.11 -2.91 1.36
N VAL A 291 -8.62 -2.19 2.35
CA VAL A 291 -8.89 -0.75 2.51
C VAL A 291 -7.63 0.09 2.55
N ASP A 292 -7.80 1.37 2.32
CA ASP A 292 -6.82 2.46 2.43
C ASP A 292 -6.99 3.22 3.76
N LYS A 293 -6.05 4.09 4.11
CA LYS A 293 -6.13 5.08 5.20
C LYS A 293 -6.17 4.55 6.62
N GLU A 294 -5.82 3.28 6.86
CA GLU A 294 -5.71 2.77 8.22
C GLU A 294 -4.69 3.57 9.02
N GLU A 295 -3.53 3.83 8.44
CA GLU A 295 -2.38 4.51 9.04
C GLU A 295 -2.65 5.96 9.51
N ILE A 296 -3.76 6.54 9.05
CA ILE A 296 -4.21 7.88 9.43
C ILE A 296 -5.61 7.90 10.07
N GLY A 297 -6.09 6.75 10.55
CA GLY A 297 -7.34 6.61 11.31
C GLY A 297 -8.57 6.26 10.51
N SER A 298 -8.42 5.70 9.30
CA SER A 298 -9.50 5.15 8.45
C SER A 298 -10.56 6.17 8.00
N VAL A 299 -10.30 7.47 8.10
CA VAL A 299 -11.25 8.53 7.75
C VAL A 299 -11.00 9.03 6.33
N GLY A 300 -12.04 9.04 5.50
CA GLY A 300 -12.00 9.55 4.13
C GLY A 300 -12.85 8.72 3.17
N ALA A 301 -12.77 9.03 1.88
CA ALA A 301 -13.56 8.35 0.84
C ALA A 301 -13.15 6.89 0.63
N THR A 302 -11.92 6.53 0.98
CA THR A 302 -11.30 5.22 0.78
C THR A 302 -10.97 4.47 2.08
N GLY A 303 -11.22 5.09 3.25
CA GLY A 303 -11.02 4.44 4.55
C GLY A 303 -12.18 3.52 4.93
N MET A 304 -11.97 2.68 5.95
CA MET A 304 -12.97 1.73 6.45
C MET A 304 -14.25 2.42 6.96
N THR A 305 -14.17 3.71 7.37
CA THR A 305 -15.34 4.50 7.78
C THR A 305 -16.14 5.09 6.60
N SER A 306 -15.70 4.89 5.36
CA SER A 306 -16.43 5.27 4.16
C SER A 306 -17.73 4.46 4.00
N ARG A 307 -18.55 4.85 3.04
CA ARG A 307 -19.77 4.10 2.70
C ARG A 307 -19.54 2.97 1.70
N PHE A 308 -18.31 2.77 1.26
CA PHE A 308 -17.98 1.80 0.22
C PHE A 308 -18.49 0.40 0.57
N PHE A 309 -18.13 -0.13 1.74
CA PHE A 309 -18.52 -1.48 2.15
C PHE A 309 -20.03 -1.64 2.21
N GLU A 310 -20.74 -0.73 2.93
CA GLU A 310 -22.20 -0.80 3.11
C GLU A 310 -22.94 -0.68 1.77
N ASN A 311 -22.52 0.25 0.89
CA ASN A 311 -23.14 0.46 -0.41
C ASN A 311 -22.93 -0.75 -1.32
N THR A 312 -21.72 -1.30 -1.37
CA THR A 312 -21.41 -2.49 -2.19
C THR A 312 -22.23 -3.70 -1.75
N VAL A 313 -22.37 -3.91 -0.44
CA VAL A 313 -23.23 -4.99 0.10
C VAL A 313 -24.68 -4.76 -0.29
N ALA A 314 -25.18 -3.52 -0.20
CA ALA A 314 -26.57 -3.20 -0.59
C ALA A 314 -26.85 -3.51 -2.07
N GLU A 315 -25.92 -3.14 -2.97
CA GLU A 315 -26.02 -3.47 -4.41
C GLU A 315 -26.04 -4.99 -4.64
N ILE A 316 -25.13 -5.72 -4.02
CA ILE A 316 -25.09 -7.20 -4.14
C ILE A 316 -26.40 -7.82 -3.65
N MET A 317 -26.93 -7.36 -2.50
CA MET A 317 -28.21 -7.86 -1.96
C MET A 317 -29.37 -7.55 -2.89
N THR A 318 -29.40 -6.37 -3.52
CA THR A 318 -30.40 -5.97 -4.51
C THR A 318 -30.34 -6.88 -5.74
N LEU A 319 -29.15 -7.11 -6.28
CA LEU A 319 -28.95 -7.99 -7.45
C LEU A 319 -29.26 -9.47 -7.14
N ALA A 320 -29.15 -9.87 -5.86
CA ALA A 320 -29.55 -11.21 -5.40
C ALA A 320 -31.04 -11.32 -5.04
N GLY A 321 -31.81 -10.23 -5.13
CA GLY A 321 -33.26 -10.23 -4.82
C GLY A 321 -33.56 -10.11 -3.32
N GLU A 322 -32.62 -9.69 -2.49
CA GLU A 322 -32.75 -9.49 -1.04
C GLU A 322 -32.67 -8.00 -0.66
N ASP A 323 -33.40 -7.11 -1.33
CA ASP A 323 -33.26 -5.64 -1.32
C ASP A 323 -33.94 -4.91 -0.14
N SER A 324 -34.37 -5.64 0.88
CA SER A 324 -34.98 -5.02 2.07
C SER A 324 -33.94 -4.25 2.90
N PRO A 325 -34.20 -2.96 3.27
CA PRO A 325 -33.33 -2.22 4.17
C PRO A 325 -33.09 -2.89 5.53
N LEU A 326 -34.05 -3.70 6.00
CA LEU A 326 -33.91 -4.47 7.22
C LEU A 326 -33.05 -5.71 7.01
N ALA A 327 -33.13 -6.36 5.84
CA ALA A 327 -32.26 -7.47 5.50
C ALA A 327 -30.79 -7.08 5.48
N LEU A 328 -30.44 -5.91 4.88
CA LEU A 328 -29.09 -5.35 4.93
C LEU A 328 -28.57 -5.18 6.37
N ARG A 329 -29.38 -4.57 7.24
CA ARG A 329 -28.98 -4.37 8.65
C ARG A 329 -28.76 -5.68 9.40
N ARG A 330 -29.61 -6.68 9.13
CA ARG A 330 -29.47 -8.03 9.70
C ARG A 330 -28.23 -8.74 9.15
N ALA A 331 -27.99 -8.66 7.84
CA ALA A 331 -26.81 -9.21 7.19
C ALA A 331 -25.53 -8.66 7.86
N LEU A 332 -25.41 -7.35 8.03
CA LEU A 332 -24.28 -6.71 8.69
C LEU A 332 -24.16 -7.17 10.17
N ALA A 333 -25.26 -7.23 10.90
CA ALA A 333 -25.25 -7.62 12.32
C ALA A 333 -24.90 -9.12 12.54
N HIS A 334 -25.24 -9.98 11.59
CA HIS A 334 -24.95 -11.42 11.64
C HIS A 334 -23.59 -11.79 11.06
N SER A 335 -22.90 -10.82 10.46
CA SER A 335 -21.59 -11.05 9.85
C SER A 335 -20.49 -11.29 10.90
N ARG A 336 -19.44 -11.98 10.48
CA ARG A 336 -18.25 -12.24 11.27
C ARG A 336 -17.05 -11.74 10.49
N MET A 337 -16.18 -11.01 11.14
CA MET A 337 -14.99 -10.45 10.52
C MET A 337 -13.73 -10.86 11.30
N LEU A 338 -12.72 -11.28 10.56
CA LEU A 338 -11.34 -11.26 11.01
C LEU A 338 -10.75 -9.96 10.47
N SER A 339 -10.61 -8.97 11.34
CA SER A 339 -9.89 -7.75 11.06
C SER A 339 -8.42 -8.04 11.33
N SER A 340 -7.66 -8.16 10.27
CA SER A 340 -6.26 -8.52 10.36
C SER A 340 -5.42 -7.26 10.40
N ASP A 341 -4.34 -7.34 11.15
CA ASP A 341 -3.31 -6.33 11.23
C ASP A 341 -2.03 -6.97 11.78
N VAL A 342 -0.88 -6.34 11.57
CA VAL A 342 0.38 -6.84 12.10
C VAL A 342 0.45 -6.69 13.62
N SER A 343 1.23 -7.54 14.25
CA SER A 343 1.58 -7.44 15.66
C SER A 343 3.10 -7.41 15.81
N ALA A 344 3.59 -6.55 16.70
CA ALA A 344 5.03 -6.47 16.98
C ALA A 344 5.56 -7.81 17.51
N GLY A 345 6.43 -8.46 16.73
CA GLY A 345 7.11 -9.67 17.14
C GLY A 345 8.11 -9.39 18.27
N PHE A 346 8.20 -10.30 19.25
CA PHE A 346 9.17 -10.18 20.34
C PHE A 346 10.60 -10.06 19.79
N ASP A 347 11.26 -8.96 20.14
CA ASP A 347 12.65 -8.70 19.81
C ASP A 347 13.51 -8.74 21.10
N PRO A 348 14.49 -9.68 21.21
CA PRO A 348 15.37 -9.76 22.34
C PRO A 348 16.18 -8.49 22.61
N GLY A 349 16.50 -7.74 21.55
CA GLY A 349 17.20 -6.43 21.65
C GLY A 349 16.40 -5.37 22.39
N TYR A 350 15.06 -5.53 22.42
CA TYR A 350 14.12 -4.61 23.05
C TYR A 350 13.21 -5.33 24.06
N ALA A 351 13.66 -6.42 24.67
CA ALA A 351 12.86 -7.27 25.54
C ALA A 351 12.07 -6.51 26.63
N GLY A 352 12.65 -5.43 27.17
CA GLY A 352 11.99 -4.59 28.18
C GLY A 352 10.77 -3.79 27.69
N LYS A 353 10.47 -3.82 26.39
CA LYS A 353 9.28 -3.19 25.78
C LYS A 353 8.11 -4.15 25.62
N PHE A 354 8.30 -5.43 25.88
CA PHE A 354 7.29 -6.48 25.69
C PHE A 354 6.88 -7.09 27.02
N GLU A 355 5.59 -7.42 27.14
CA GLU A 355 5.10 -8.33 28.14
C GLU A 355 5.24 -9.78 27.61
N THR A 356 6.31 -10.47 28.00
CA THR A 356 6.75 -11.72 27.37
C THR A 356 5.76 -12.88 27.45
N LYS A 357 4.81 -12.85 28.40
CA LYS A 357 3.79 -13.88 28.52
C LYS A 357 2.71 -13.76 27.46
N ASN A 358 2.49 -12.53 26.95
CA ASN A 358 1.45 -12.19 25.99
C ASN A 358 2.03 -11.66 24.65
N ALA A 359 3.35 -11.67 24.49
CA ALA A 359 3.98 -11.24 23.25
C ALA A 359 3.79 -12.22 22.10
N ALA A 360 3.73 -11.71 20.88
CA ALA A 360 3.83 -12.50 19.66
C ALA A 360 5.28 -12.94 19.42
N PHE A 361 5.48 -14.17 19.00
CA PHE A 361 6.79 -14.72 18.66
C PHE A 361 6.78 -15.22 17.21
N MET A 362 7.78 -14.84 16.44
CA MET A 362 7.91 -15.29 15.06
C MET A 362 7.91 -16.81 14.95
N GLY A 363 7.19 -17.33 13.96
CA GLY A 363 7.07 -18.76 13.70
C GLY A 363 6.25 -19.56 14.72
N ARG A 364 5.47 -18.92 15.59
CA ARG A 364 4.65 -19.61 16.59
C ARG A 364 3.14 -19.57 16.33
N GLY A 365 2.74 -19.14 15.14
CA GLY A 365 1.35 -19.10 14.69
C GLY A 365 0.75 -17.70 14.71
N LEU A 366 -0.56 -17.62 14.46
CA LEU A 366 -1.32 -16.37 14.45
C LEU A 366 -1.41 -15.79 15.86
N CYS A 367 -1.39 -14.46 15.93
CA CYS A 367 -1.64 -13.70 17.14
C CYS A 367 -3.09 -13.19 17.13
N PHE A 368 -3.79 -13.34 18.25
CA PHE A 368 -5.09 -12.71 18.48
C PHE A 368 -4.93 -11.74 19.64
N ASN A 369 -5.29 -10.52 19.43
CA ASN A 369 -5.30 -9.45 20.43
C ASN A 369 -6.72 -9.21 20.95
#